data_186f3d154a22606f357aa5e3944883b8
#
_entry.id   186f3d154a22606f357aa5e3944883b8
#
_cell.length_a   1.000
_cell.length_b   1.000
_cell.length_c   1.000
_cell.angle_alpha   90.00
_cell.angle_beta   90.00
_cell.angle_gamma   90.00
#
_symmetry.space_group_name_H-M   'P 1'
#
loop_
_entity.id
_entity.type
_entity.pdbx_description
1 polymer ?
#
loop_
_entity_poly.entity_id
_entity_poly.type
_entity_poly.pdbx_seq_one_letter_code
_entity_poly.pdbx_strand_id
1 'polypeptide(L)'
;MKRILVLLMVVATLSCMAQKKPVNPDVYYARRATLFDLLPVYSSDIIMLGNSLTDGAEWNELFDNCHVKNRGIVGDIIPGFFERLEPILKGQPRKIFIMGGVNDISHGVSADSIVSAMTQVVTTIQARCPKTEIYVQSMLPFNNDVRLWKLLKGREQVVVDGNKGLESMCQRLGVTFINLYPLFVGENGKMKPEYTNDGLHLMGGAYLIWRDALLPYIRK
;
A
#
# COMPACT_ATOMS: atom_id res chain seq x y z
N MET A 1 4.48 -57.84 -42.03
CA MET A 1 3.71 -56.74 -41.34
C MET A 1 4.53 -56.23 -40.18
N LYS A 2 5.25 -55.10 -40.40
CA LYS A 2 6.08 -54.46 -39.35
C LYS A 2 5.23 -53.41 -38.59
N ARG A 3 5.04 -53.62 -37.32
CA ARG A 3 4.37 -52.64 -36.42
C ARG A 3 5.40 -51.59 -36.00
N ILE A 4 5.19 -50.35 -36.45
CA ILE A 4 5.98 -49.19 -36.01
C ILE A 4 5.36 -48.72 -34.70
N LEU A 5 6.14 -48.81 -33.62
CA LEU A 5 5.80 -48.27 -32.30
C LEU A 5 6.26 -46.80 -32.26
N VAL A 6 5.30 -45.89 -32.32
CA VAL A 6 5.58 -44.43 -32.16
C VAL A 6 5.64 -44.13 -30.68
N LEU A 7 6.83 -43.86 -30.16
CA LEU A 7 7.07 -43.44 -28.79
C LEU A 7 6.86 -41.91 -28.71
N LEU A 8 5.72 -41.46 -28.16
CA LEU A 8 5.46 -40.07 -27.87
C LEU A 8 6.28 -39.68 -26.63
N MET A 9 7.41 -38.99 -26.82
CA MET A 9 8.09 -38.27 -25.75
C MET A 9 7.31 -36.98 -25.38
N VAL A 10 6.60 -37.04 -24.26
CA VAL A 10 6.07 -35.83 -23.62
C VAL A 10 7.23 -35.13 -22.91
N VAL A 11 7.77 -34.11 -23.56
CA VAL A 11 8.75 -33.20 -22.92
C VAL A 11 7.96 -32.27 -21.99
N ALA A 12 7.92 -32.62 -20.69
CA ALA A 12 7.45 -31.74 -19.66
C ALA A 12 8.49 -30.63 -19.48
N THR A 13 8.26 -29.48 -20.11
CA THR A 13 9.01 -28.26 -19.80
C THR A 13 8.60 -27.79 -18.41
N LEU A 14 9.33 -28.20 -17.37
CA LEU A 14 9.31 -27.54 -16.08
C LEU A 14 9.88 -26.13 -16.31
N SER A 15 8.99 -25.17 -16.49
CA SER A 15 9.35 -23.76 -16.36
C SER A 15 9.76 -23.54 -14.91
N CYS A 16 11.06 -23.58 -14.65
CA CYS A 16 11.65 -23.12 -13.40
C CYS A 16 11.39 -21.60 -13.35
N MET A 17 10.26 -21.20 -12.81
CA MET A 17 10.04 -19.80 -12.46
C MET A 17 11.05 -19.49 -11.35
N ALA A 18 12.14 -18.84 -11.72
CA ALA A 18 13.07 -18.27 -10.77
C ALA A 18 12.27 -17.38 -9.82
N GLN A 19 12.10 -17.83 -8.59
CA GLN A 19 11.41 -17.09 -7.55
C GLN A 19 12.21 -15.79 -7.34
N LYS A 20 11.68 -14.65 -7.82
CA LYS A 20 12.27 -13.35 -7.56
C LYS A 20 12.42 -13.21 -6.04
N LYS A 21 13.63 -12.85 -5.59
CA LYS A 21 13.81 -12.55 -4.16
C LYS A 21 12.89 -11.38 -3.83
N PRO A 22 12.05 -11.50 -2.78
CA PRO A 22 11.15 -10.43 -2.40
C PRO A 22 11.96 -9.18 -2.03
N VAL A 23 11.49 -8.00 -2.42
CA VAL A 23 12.09 -6.70 -2.06
C VAL A 23 12.12 -6.53 -0.54
N ASN A 24 11.12 -7.10 0.16
CA ASN A 24 11.11 -7.17 1.62
C ASN A 24 11.33 -8.62 2.06
N PRO A 25 12.50 -8.96 2.65
CA PRO A 25 12.81 -10.32 3.09
C PRO A 25 12.11 -10.71 4.41
N ASP A 26 11.27 -9.86 4.97
CA ASP A 26 10.57 -10.13 6.22
C ASP A 26 9.67 -11.36 6.10
N VAL A 27 9.73 -12.21 7.10
CA VAL A 27 8.95 -13.46 7.17
C VAL A 27 7.44 -13.16 7.20
N TYR A 28 7.02 -12.07 7.83
CA TYR A 28 5.63 -11.64 7.85
C TYR A 28 5.16 -11.20 6.47
N TYR A 29 5.99 -10.42 5.74
CA TYR A 29 5.70 -10.01 4.37
C TYR A 29 5.39 -11.20 3.47
N ALA A 30 6.28 -12.21 3.46
CA ALA A 30 6.11 -13.39 2.62
C ALA A 30 4.80 -14.14 2.93
N ARG A 31 4.45 -14.30 4.21
CA ARG A 31 3.20 -14.94 4.63
C ARG A 31 1.96 -14.17 4.17
N ARG A 32 1.98 -12.83 4.29
CA ARG A 32 0.85 -11.99 3.86
C ARG A 32 0.73 -11.91 2.35
N ALA A 33 1.85 -11.73 1.65
CA ALA A 33 1.87 -11.64 0.19
C ALA A 33 1.32 -12.93 -0.46
N THR A 34 1.81 -14.10 -0.03
CA THR A 34 1.34 -15.39 -0.54
C THR A 34 -0.13 -15.67 -0.23
N LEU A 35 -0.65 -15.18 0.91
CA LEU A 35 -2.07 -15.25 1.20
C LEU A 35 -2.86 -14.34 0.25
N PHE A 36 -2.38 -13.13 -0.02
CA PHE A 36 -3.05 -12.21 -0.93
C PHE A 36 -3.06 -12.71 -2.39
N ASP A 37 -2.08 -13.52 -2.79
CA ASP A 37 -2.07 -14.19 -4.09
C ASP A 37 -3.24 -15.18 -4.26
N LEU A 38 -3.70 -15.77 -3.16
CA LEU A 38 -4.80 -16.74 -3.14
C LEU A 38 -6.18 -16.10 -2.95
N LEU A 39 -6.23 -14.90 -2.37
CA LEU A 39 -7.50 -14.22 -2.08
C LEU A 39 -8.01 -13.47 -3.33
N PRO A 40 -9.19 -13.83 -3.86
CA PRO A 40 -9.71 -13.19 -5.05
C PRO A 40 -10.03 -11.71 -4.81
N VAL A 41 -9.87 -10.92 -5.87
CA VAL A 41 -10.33 -9.53 -5.97
C VAL A 41 -11.37 -9.47 -7.08
N TYR A 42 -12.45 -8.73 -6.86
CA TYR A 42 -13.55 -8.57 -7.80
C TYR A 42 -13.74 -7.09 -8.18
N SER A 43 -14.43 -6.85 -9.29
CA SER A 43 -14.70 -5.50 -9.80
C SER A 43 -15.58 -4.63 -8.90
N SER A 44 -16.25 -5.23 -7.91
CA SER A 44 -16.96 -4.52 -6.84
C SER A 44 -16.08 -4.11 -5.66
N ASP A 45 -14.87 -4.67 -5.57
CA ASP A 45 -14.03 -4.48 -4.39
C ASP A 45 -13.34 -3.12 -4.35
N ILE A 46 -13.08 -2.69 -3.13
CA ILE A 46 -12.34 -1.48 -2.76
C ILE A 46 -11.09 -1.94 -2.02
N ILE A 47 -9.93 -1.64 -2.55
CA ILE A 47 -8.66 -2.13 -2.02
C ILE A 47 -8.00 -1.05 -1.15
N MET A 48 -7.64 -1.41 0.07
CA MET A 48 -6.79 -0.62 0.95
C MET A 48 -5.35 -1.14 0.84
N LEU A 49 -4.55 -0.54 -0.04
CA LEU A 49 -3.16 -0.92 -0.30
C LEU A 49 -2.21 -0.09 0.56
N GLY A 50 -1.33 -0.74 1.32
CA GLY A 50 -0.40 0.00 2.16
C GLY A 50 0.53 -0.87 3.01
N ASN A 51 1.13 -0.22 4.01
CA ASN A 51 2.05 -0.82 4.96
C ASN A 51 1.36 -1.23 6.27
N SER A 52 2.10 -1.20 7.41
CA SER A 52 1.58 -1.55 8.75
C SER A 52 0.39 -0.69 9.20
N LEU A 53 0.36 0.59 8.83
CA LEU A 53 -0.77 1.46 9.16
C LEU A 53 -2.05 0.96 8.50
N THR A 54 -1.97 0.48 7.27
CA THR A 54 -3.11 -0.11 6.56
C THR A 54 -3.42 -1.52 7.06
N ASP A 55 -2.39 -2.33 7.34
CA ASP A 55 -2.54 -3.71 7.84
C ASP A 55 -3.27 -3.76 9.19
N GLY A 56 -3.02 -2.78 10.06
CA GLY A 56 -3.53 -2.73 11.44
C GLY A 56 -5.01 -2.36 11.61
N ALA A 57 -5.79 -2.27 10.55
CA ALA A 57 -7.20 -1.92 10.60
C ALA A 57 -8.12 -3.00 10.01
N GLU A 58 -9.25 -3.22 10.64
CA GLU A 58 -10.34 -4.06 10.13
C GLU A 58 -11.25 -3.23 9.22
N TRP A 59 -10.76 -2.90 8.02
CA TRP A 59 -11.39 -1.95 7.10
C TRP A 59 -12.84 -2.31 6.72
N ASN A 60 -13.12 -3.60 6.52
CA ASN A 60 -14.47 -4.07 6.21
C ASN A 60 -15.45 -3.79 7.35
N GLU A 61 -15.02 -3.94 8.60
CA GLU A 61 -15.83 -3.64 9.78
C GLU A 61 -15.95 -2.12 10.00
N LEU A 62 -14.86 -1.37 9.87
CA LEU A 62 -14.86 0.08 10.00
C LEU A 62 -15.83 0.77 9.04
N PHE A 63 -16.00 0.20 7.84
CA PHE A 63 -16.90 0.76 6.80
C PHE A 63 -18.24 0.03 6.71
N ASP A 64 -18.47 -1.03 7.52
CA ASP A 64 -19.62 -1.93 7.39
C ASP A 64 -19.82 -2.36 5.92
N ASN A 65 -18.73 -2.78 5.28
CA ASN A 65 -18.72 -3.10 3.86
C ASN A 65 -17.77 -4.23 3.54
N CYS A 66 -18.31 -5.40 3.23
CA CYS A 66 -17.53 -6.61 2.92
C CYS A 66 -16.68 -6.51 1.63
N HIS A 67 -16.95 -5.51 0.77
CA HIS A 67 -16.15 -5.25 -0.43
C HIS A 67 -14.87 -4.46 -0.13
N VAL A 68 -14.71 -3.88 1.05
CA VAL A 68 -13.45 -3.22 1.42
C VAL A 68 -12.44 -4.27 1.85
N LYS A 69 -11.35 -4.39 1.12
CA LYS A 69 -10.33 -5.44 1.31
C LYS A 69 -9.03 -4.84 1.82
N ASN A 70 -8.58 -5.30 2.98
CA ASN A 70 -7.25 -4.96 3.47
C ASN A 70 -6.16 -5.64 2.62
N ARG A 71 -5.24 -4.85 2.10
CA ARG A 71 -4.01 -5.26 1.42
C ARG A 71 -2.81 -4.50 2.00
N GLY A 72 -2.83 -4.28 3.32
CA GLY A 72 -1.70 -3.81 4.09
C GLY A 72 -0.72 -4.93 4.44
N ILE A 73 0.57 -4.63 4.52
CA ILE A 73 1.60 -5.53 5.06
C ILE A 73 2.55 -4.73 5.94
N VAL A 74 2.79 -5.20 7.15
CA VAL A 74 3.75 -4.58 8.09
C VAL A 74 5.13 -4.48 7.45
N GLY A 75 5.78 -3.33 7.61
CA GLY A 75 7.15 -3.09 7.11
C GLY A 75 7.25 -2.87 5.60
N ASP A 76 6.15 -2.92 4.86
CA ASP A 76 6.18 -2.81 3.40
C ASP A 76 6.58 -1.41 2.92
N ILE A 77 7.27 -1.36 1.79
CA ILE A 77 7.75 -0.18 1.09
C ILE A 77 7.07 -0.06 -0.28
N ILE A 78 7.12 1.10 -0.90
CA ILE A 78 6.44 1.32 -2.19
C ILE A 78 6.89 0.35 -3.29
N PRO A 79 8.18 0.00 -3.46
CA PRO A 79 8.58 -1.07 -4.37
C PRO A 79 7.93 -2.42 -4.08
N GLY A 80 7.69 -2.75 -2.80
CA GLY A 80 6.97 -3.97 -2.40
C GLY A 80 5.49 -3.94 -2.82
N PHE A 81 4.83 -2.77 -2.78
CA PHE A 81 3.49 -2.63 -3.35
C PHE A 81 3.47 -3.02 -4.82
N PHE A 82 4.44 -2.55 -5.59
CA PHE A 82 4.54 -2.85 -7.01
C PHE A 82 4.66 -4.36 -7.28
N GLU A 83 5.47 -5.07 -6.50
CA GLU A 83 5.67 -6.52 -6.65
C GLU A 83 4.38 -7.34 -6.45
N ARG A 84 3.46 -6.85 -5.58
CA ARG A 84 2.20 -7.54 -5.24
C ARG A 84 0.94 -6.91 -5.85
N LEU A 85 1.10 -6.10 -6.91
CA LEU A 85 -0.04 -5.54 -7.63
C LEU A 85 -0.80 -6.58 -8.47
N GLU A 86 -0.12 -7.56 -9.03
CA GLU A 86 -0.72 -8.49 -10.01
C GLU A 86 -2.01 -9.17 -9.53
N PRO A 87 -2.10 -9.75 -8.32
CA PRO A 87 -3.34 -10.34 -7.82
C PRO A 87 -4.47 -9.32 -7.68
N ILE A 88 -4.15 -8.06 -7.36
CA ILE A 88 -5.12 -6.96 -7.25
C ILE A 88 -5.64 -6.57 -8.64
N LEU A 89 -4.73 -6.36 -9.59
CA LEU A 89 -5.06 -5.87 -10.93
C LEU A 89 -5.87 -6.88 -11.75
N LYS A 90 -5.67 -8.18 -11.54
CA LYS A 90 -6.49 -9.24 -12.16
C LYS A 90 -7.97 -9.09 -11.85
N GLY A 91 -8.32 -8.64 -10.66
CA GLY A 91 -9.70 -8.46 -10.21
C GLY A 91 -10.38 -7.20 -10.75
N GLN A 92 -9.65 -6.27 -11.38
CA GLN A 92 -10.18 -5.00 -11.87
C GLN A 92 -11.02 -4.27 -10.82
N PRO A 93 -10.48 -4.00 -9.59
CA PRO A 93 -11.27 -3.47 -8.49
C PRO A 93 -11.89 -2.11 -8.83
N ARG A 94 -13.02 -1.80 -8.18
CA ARG A 94 -13.70 -0.51 -8.37
C ARG A 94 -12.82 0.66 -7.91
N LYS A 95 -12.16 0.51 -6.75
CA LYS A 95 -11.34 1.56 -6.15
C LYS A 95 -10.07 0.99 -5.53
N ILE A 96 -9.00 1.79 -5.55
CA ILE A 96 -7.78 1.49 -4.81
C ILE A 96 -7.38 2.74 -4.02
N PHE A 97 -7.27 2.58 -2.69
CA PHE A 97 -6.71 3.58 -1.78
C PHE A 97 -5.29 3.17 -1.43
N ILE A 98 -4.32 4.07 -1.59
CA ILE A 98 -2.90 3.76 -1.43
C ILE A 98 -2.29 4.68 -0.38
N MET A 99 -1.62 4.11 0.64
CA MET A 99 -0.79 4.85 1.59
C MET A 99 0.55 4.13 1.80
N GLY A 100 1.65 4.85 1.62
CA GLY A 100 3.00 4.34 1.87
C GLY A 100 4.04 5.44 1.87
N GLY A 101 5.29 5.08 2.20
CA GLY A 101 6.43 5.98 2.17
C GLY A 101 7.16 6.11 3.50
N VAL A 102 6.52 5.95 4.66
CA VAL A 102 7.20 6.11 5.96
C VAL A 102 8.30 5.07 6.16
N ASN A 103 8.11 3.83 5.70
CA ASN A 103 9.15 2.80 5.76
C ASN A 103 10.27 3.09 4.76
N ASP A 104 9.95 3.63 3.58
CA ASP A 104 10.94 4.09 2.61
C ASP A 104 11.82 5.19 3.24
N ILE A 105 11.22 6.16 3.95
CA ILE A 105 11.94 7.19 4.71
C ILE A 105 12.87 6.56 5.74
N SER A 106 12.43 5.54 6.47
CA SER A 106 13.26 4.82 7.45
C SER A 106 14.47 4.13 6.81
N HIS A 107 14.38 3.77 5.55
CA HIS A 107 15.50 3.25 4.74
C HIS A 107 16.34 4.35 4.06
N GLY A 108 16.10 5.61 4.40
CA GLY A 108 16.88 6.75 3.88
C GLY A 108 16.46 7.24 2.51
N VAL A 109 15.31 6.78 1.99
CA VAL A 109 14.80 7.19 0.68
C VAL A 109 14.34 8.65 0.74
N SER A 110 14.65 9.43 -0.30
CA SER A 110 14.27 10.84 -0.43
C SER A 110 12.78 11.01 -0.80
N ALA A 111 12.23 12.19 -0.54
CA ALA A 111 10.88 12.56 -0.94
C ALA A 111 10.64 12.35 -2.46
N ASP A 112 11.57 12.81 -3.29
CA ASP A 112 11.46 12.67 -4.76
C ASP A 112 11.45 11.21 -5.21
N SER A 113 12.27 10.37 -4.57
CA SER A 113 12.32 8.93 -4.88
C SER A 113 11.02 8.23 -4.47
N ILE A 114 10.42 8.62 -3.33
CA ILE A 114 9.10 8.14 -2.89
C ILE A 114 8.02 8.52 -3.92
N VAL A 115 8.00 9.78 -4.37
CA VAL A 115 7.06 10.26 -5.38
C VAL A 115 7.25 9.52 -6.71
N SER A 116 8.50 9.29 -7.12
CA SER A 116 8.83 8.53 -8.34
C SER A 116 8.32 7.08 -8.27
N ALA A 117 8.57 6.39 -7.15
CA ALA A 117 8.09 5.02 -6.94
C ALA A 117 6.55 4.94 -6.91
N MET A 118 5.89 5.88 -6.23
CA MET A 118 4.43 5.96 -6.21
C MET A 118 3.85 6.27 -7.60
N THR A 119 4.54 7.10 -8.39
CA THR A 119 4.17 7.35 -9.80
C THR A 119 4.12 6.06 -10.60
N GLN A 120 5.10 5.18 -10.45
CA GLN A 120 5.14 3.88 -11.13
C GLN A 120 3.95 2.99 -10.72
N VAL A 121 3.63 2.95 -9.42
CA VAL A 121 2.46 2.19 -8.92
C VAL A 121 1.18 2.72 -9.56
N VAL A 122 0.93 4.03 -9.48
CA VAL A 122 -0.29 4.67 -9.98
C VAL A 122 -0.43 4.50 -11.50
N THR A 123 0.61 4.78 -12.27
CA THR A 123 0.58 4.64 -13.74
C THR A 123 0.38 3.19 -14.18
N THR A 124 0.92 2.22 -13.44
CA THR A 124 0.68 0.80 -13.70
C THR A 124 -0.78 0.43 -13.46
N ILE A 125 -1.38 0.92 -12.37
CA ILE A 125 -2.81 0.68 -12.09
C ILE A 125 -3.66 1.33 -13.20
N GLN A 126 -3.40 2.57 -13.58
CA GLN A 126 -4.14 3.26 -14.65
C GLN A 126 -4.07 2.49 -15.98
N ALA A 127 -2.89 2.00 -16.35
CA ALA A 127 -2.70 1.26 -17.59
C ALA A 127 -3.42 -0.10 -17.59
N ARG A 128 -3.43 -0.79 -16.46
CA ARG A 128 -3.96 -2.15 -16.33
C ARG A 128 -5.44 -2.19 -15.93
N CYS A 129 -5.91 -1.18 -15.22
CA CYS A 129 -7.26 -1.07 -14.69
C CYS A 129 -7.84 0.33 -14.98
N PRO A 130 -8.13 0.67 -16.25
CA PRO A 130 -8.51 2.03 -16.65
C PRO A 130 -9.85 2.53 -16.08
N LYS A 131 -10.65 1.63 -15.50
CA LYS A 131 -11.92 1.99 -14.84
C LYS A 131 -11.80 2.10 -13.32
N THR A 132 -10.66 1.73 -12.75
CA THR A 132 -10.43 1.80 -11.31
C THR A 132 -10.20 3.23 -10.86
N GLU A 133 -10.97 3.70 -9.89
CA GLU A 133 -10.72 4.97 -9.23
C GLU A 133 -9.53 4.85 -8.27
N ILE A 134 -8.55 5.75 -8.39
CA ILE A 134 -7.33 5.72 -7.60
C ILE A 134 -7.30 6.89 -6.64
N TYR A 135 -7.04 6.57 -5.35
CA TYR A 135 -6.94 7.52 -4.26
C TYR A 135 -5.58 7.35 -3.57
N VAL A 136 -4.71 8.33 -3.71
CA VAL A 136 -3.44 8.37 -3.00
C VAL A 136 -3.62 9.17 -1.72
N GLN A 137 -3.27 8.58 -0.59
CA GLN A 137 -3.37 9.23 0.72
C GLN A 137 -2.02 9.80 1.12
N SER A 138 -2.03 10.93 1.82
CA SER A 138 -0.80 11.47 2.41
C SER A 138 -0.19 10.48 3.40
N MET A 139 1.12 10.49 3.55
CA MET A 139 1.79 9.91 4.71
C MET A 139 1.34 10.65 5.98
N LEU A 140 1.23 9.91 7.08
CA LEU A 140 0.94 10.49 8.40
C LEU A 140 2.22 11.00 9.06
N PRO A 141 2.13 11.98 9.98
CA PRO A 141 3.26 12.35 10.82
C PRO A 141 3.64 11.19 11.74
N PHE A 142 4.85 11.22 12.28
CA PHE A 142 5.29 10.35 13.37
C PHE A 142 5.75 11.18 14.57
N ASN A 143 5.96 10.56 15.73
CA ASN A 143 6.32 11.27 16.97
C ASN A 143 7.40 10.53 17.76
N ASN A 144 8.65 10.93 17.55
CA ASN A 144 9.81 10.35 18.23
C ASN A 144 9.91 10.74 19.73
N ASP A 145 9.05 11.60 20.25
CA ASP A 145 8.99 11.93 21.68
C ASP A 145 8.19 10.87 22.47
N VAL A 146 7.22 10.19 21.82
CA VAL A 146 6.51 9.05 22.40
C VAL A 146 7.41 7.83 22.48
N ARG A 147 8.05 7.48 21.36
CA ARG A 147 9.05 6.42 21.26
C ARG A 147 10.01 6.74 20.12
N LEU A 148 11.30 6.58 20.38
CA LEU A 148 12.33 6.84 19.37
C LEU A 148 12.41 5.75 18.31
N TRP A 149 12.00 6.08 17.10
CA TRP A 149 12.30 5.32 15.89
C TRP A 149 13.61 5.84 15.28
N LYS A 150 14.73 5.22 15.62
CA LYS A 150 16.08 5.72 15.29
C LYS A 150 16.25 6.06 13.81
N LEU A 151 15.68 5.25 12.92
CA LEU A 151 15.77 5.43 11.47
C LEU A 151 14.91 6.59 10.93
N LEU A 152 13.94 7.07 11.72
CA LEU A 152 13.08 8.20 11.38
C LEU A 152 13.53 9.51 12.05
N LYS A 153 14.57 9.49 12.91
CA LYS A 153 15.03 10.68 13.62
C LYS A 153 15.46 11.78 12.66
N GLY A 154 14.84 12.97 12.78
CA GLY A 154 15.13 14.14 11.94
C GLY A 154 14.63 14.00 10.49
N ARG A 155 13.67 13.11 10.24
CA ARG A 155 13.09 12.88 8.92
C ARG A 155 11.69 13.46 8.75
N GLU A 156 11.21 14.25 9.70
CA GLU A 156 9.87 14.84 9.71
C GLU A 156 9.61 15.67 8.44
N GLN A 157 10.62 16.45 8.00
CA GLN A 157 10.52 17.27 6.80
C GLN A 157 10.36 16.43 5.52
N VAL A 158 10.95 15.23 5.46
CA VAL A 158 10.81 14.33 4.31
C VAL A 158 9.36 13.88 4.13
N VAL A 159 8.59 13.69 5.23
CA VAL A 159 7.15 13.42 5.16
C VAL A 159 6.40 14.58 4.54
N VAL A 160 6.69 15.80 4.98
CA VAL A 160 6.03 17.03 4.48
C VAL A 160 6.30 17.23 2.99
N ASP A 161 7.58 17.11 2.59
CA ASP A 161 7.98 17.31 1.20
C ASP A 161 7.47 16.18 0.29
N GLY A 162 7.49 14.95 0.79
CA GLY A 162 6.89 13.81 0.11
C GLY A 162 5.40 13.98 -0.13
N ASN A 163 4.65 14.46 0.87
CA ASN A 163 3.21 14.71 0.73
C ASN A 163 2.90 15.79 -0.32
N LYS A 164 3.68 16.89 -0.36
CA LYS A 164 3.56 17.91 -1.41
C LYS A 164 3.84 17.33 -2.80
N GLY A 165 4.87 16.49 -2.90
CA GLY A 165 5.21 15.81 -4.14
C GLY A 165 4.13 14.83 -4.60
N LEU A 166 3.54 14.05 -3.68
CA LEU A 166 2.44 13.14 -3.96
C LEU A 166 1.19 13.89 -4.44
N GLU A 167 0.84 15.02 -3.80
CA GLU A 167 -0.28 15.88 -4.23
C GLU A 167 -0.07 16.37 -5.66
N SER A 168 1.12 16.93 -5.95
CA SER A 168 1.47 17.40 -7.29
C SER A 168 1.47 16.27 -8.32
N MET A 169 1.92 15.07 -7.96
CA MET A 169 1.85 13.88 -8.80
C MET A 169 0.40 13.51 -9.11
N CYS A 170 -0.47 13.48 -8.10
CA CYS A 170 -1.89 13.18 -8.28
C CYS A 170 -2.58 14.14 -9.23
N GLN A 171 -2.30 15.45 -9.11
CA GLN A 171 -2.81 16.47 -10.03
C GLN A 171 -2.38 16.19 -11.49
N ARG A 172 -1.10 15.88 -11.70
CA ARG A 172 -0.59 15.56 -13.05
C ARG A 172 -1.18 14.30 -13.65
N LEU A 173 -1.43 13.29 -12.82
CA LEU A 173 -1.95 11.99 -13.27
C LEU A 173 -3.49 11.93 -13.30
N GLY A 174 -4.19 12.98 -12.85
CA GLY A 174 -5.65 13.01 -12.81
C GLY A 174 -6.24 12.02 -11.81
N VAL A 175 -5.54 11.72 -10.70
CA VAL A 175 -6.03 10.88 -9.60
C VAL A 175 -6.27 11.70 -8.34
N THR A 176 -7.08 11.18 -7.42
CA THR A 176 -7.44 11.91 -6.21
C THR A 176 -6.37 11.80 -5.14
N PHE A 177 -5.91 12.95 -4.61
CA PHE A 177 -5.11 13.02 -3.40
C PHE A 177 -6.00 13.25 -2.17
N ILE A 178 -5.84 12.46 -1.11
CA ILE A 178 -6.54 12.62 0.16
C ILE A 178 -5.51 13.03 1.22
N ASN A 179 -5.56 14.30 1.63
CA ASN A 179 -4.65 14.83 2.63
C ASN A 179 -5.12 14.49 4.06
N LEU A 180 -4.62 13.40 4.60
CA LEU A 180 -4.89 12.98 5.98
C LEU A 180 -3.96 13.66 7.01
N TYR A 181 -2.78 14.12 6.57
CA TYR A 181 -1.73 14.65 7.46
C TYR A 181 -2.25 15.69 8.48
N PRO A 182 -3.07 16.69 8.09
CA PRO A 182 -3.55 17.71 9.02
C PRO A 182 -4.43 17.17 10.16
N LEU A 183 -5.06 16.01 9.98
CA LEU A 183 -5.92 15.39 10.98
C LEU A 183 -5.11 14.80 12.13
N PHE A 184 -3.86 14.39 11.85
CA PHE A 184 -3.01 13.64 12.77
C PHE A 184 -1.86 14.47 13.35
N VAL A 185 -1.48 15.57 12.71
CA VAL A 185 -0.38 16.43 13.17
C VAL A 185 -0.81 17.35 14.30
N GLY A 186 0.02 17.46 15.33
CA GLY A 186 -0.10 18.44 16.40
C GLY A 186 0.65 19.75 16.08
N GLU A 187 0.55 20.73 16.97
CA GLU A 187 1.17 22.05 16.83
C GLU A 187 2.70 22.00 16.69
N ASN A 188 3.33 20.96 17.25
CA ASN A 188 4.77 20.72 17.17
C ASN A 188 5.24 20.02 15.86
N GLY A 189 4.34 19.82 14.89
CA GLY A 189 4.62 19.14 13.62
C GLY A 189 4.75 17.62 13.71
N LYS A 190 4.49 17.02 14.88
CA LYS A 190 4.55 15.57 15.14
C LYS A 190 3.15 14.99 15.27
N MET A 191 3.02 13.66 15.19
CA MET A 191 1.75 12.99 15.47
C MET A 191 1.28 13.31 16.88
N LYS A 192 -0.01 13.63 17.05
CA LYS A 192 -0.63 13.83 18.35
C LYS A 192 -0.45 12.58 19.21
N PRO A 193 0.04 12.74 20.47
CA PRO A 193 0.37 11.58 21.31
C PRO A 193 -0.85 10.71 21.66
N GLU A 194 -2.05 11.27 21.70
CA GLU A 194 -3.29 10.52 21.94
C GLU A 194 -3.68 9.57 20.80
N TYR A 195 -3.05 9.68 19.62
CA TYR A 195 -3.35 8.84 18.47
C TYR A 195 -2.42 7.65 18.33
N THR A 196 -1.37 7.57 19.16
CA THR A 196 -0.33 6.55 19.03
C THR A 196 0.23 6.15 20.39
N ASN A 197 0.64 4.90 20.53
CA ASN A 197 1.33 4.42 21.73
C ASN A 197 2.84 4.17 21.48
N ASP A 198 3.28 4.23 20.25
CA ASP A 198 4.68 4.02 19.88
C ASP A 198 5.27 5.15 19.01
N GLY A 199 4.48 6.18 18.73
CA GLY A 199 4.89 7.33 17.93
C GLY A 199 4.76 7.15 16.41
N LEU A 200 4.30 5.98 15.92
CA LEU A 200 4.16 5.66 14.50
C LEU A 200 2.81 5.02 14.17
N HIS A 201 2.46 3.95 14.89
CA HIS A 201 1.23 3.19 14.65
C HIS A 201 0.04 3.81 15.38
N LEU A 202 -1.15 3.61 14.82
CA LEU A 202 -2.36 4.26 15.30
C LEU A 202 -3.07 3.43 16.36
N MET A 203 -3.63 4.12 17.34
CA MET A 203 -4.62 3.58 18.29
C MET A 203 -6.02 3.57 17.67
N GLY A 204 -6.92 2.75 18.19
CA GLY A 204 -8.26 2.52 17.62
C GLY A 204 -9.05 3.79 17.33
N GLY A 205 -9.05 4.79 18.26
CA GLY A 205 -9.71 6.08 18.03
C GLY A 205 -9.19 6.85 16.81
N ALA A 206 -7.90 6.73 16.52
CA ALA A 206 -7.29 7.37 15.36
C ALA A 206 -7.71 6.71 14.03
N TYR A 207 -8.00 5.40 14.03
CA TYR A 207 -8.59 4.73 12.87
C TYR A 207 -10.01 5.20 12.57
N LEU A 208 -10.79 5.60 13.58
CA LEU A 208 -12.12 6.20 13.34
C LEU A 208 -11.98 7.55 12.62
N ILE A 209 -11.00 8.37 12.98
CA ILE A 209 -10.70 9.65 12.27
C ILE A 209 -10.34 9.37 10.82
N TRP A 210 -9.48 8.39 10.58
CA TRP A 210 -9.09 7.99 9.23
C TRP A 210 -10.29 7.48 8.42
N ARG A 211 -11.09 6.58 9.00
CA ARG A 211 -12.34 6.10 8.41
C ARG A 211 -13.24 7.26 7.98
N ASP A 212 -13.50 8.21 8.88
CA ASP A 212 -14.42 9.32 8.63
C ASP A 212 -13.94 10.22 7.49
N ALA A 213 -12.63 10.42 7.38
CA ALA A 213 -12.03 11.14 6.25
C ALA A 213 -12.22 10.41 4.90
N LEU A 214 -12.29 9.07 4.91
CA LEU A 214 -12.47 8.28 3.70
C LEU A 214 -13.94 8.02 3.32
N LEU A 215 -14.88 8.15 4.25
CA LEU A 215 -16.31 7.86 4.02
C LEU A 215 -16.88 8.52 2.74
N PRO A 216 -16.58 9.79 2.41
CA PRO A 216 -17.11 10.42 1.19
C PRO A 216 -16.66 9.74 -0.10
N TYR A 217 -15.51 9.06 -0.08
CA TYR A 217 -14.91 8.39 -1.23
C TYR A 217 -15.31 6.91 -1.31
N ILE A 218 -15.61 6.28 -0.18
CA ILE A 218 -16.05 4.87 -0.12
C ILE A 218 -17.49 4.73 -0.63
N ARG A 219 -18.38 5.66 -0.26
CA ARG A 219 -19.83 5.61 -0.55
C ARG A 219 -20.20 6.00 -1.98
N LYS A 220 -19.36 6.78 -2.65
CA LYS A 220 -19.55 7.11 -4.07
C LYS A 220 -19.28 5.90 -4.95
#